data_5b1d160723a3b3c5151cad64d16cb280
#
_entry.id   5b1d160723a3b3c5151cad64d16cb280
#
_cell.length_a   1.000
_cell.length_b   1.000
_cell.length_c   1.000
_cell.angle_alpha   90.00
_cell.angle_beta   90.00
_cell.angle_gamma   90.00
#
_symmetry.space_group_name_H-M   'P 1'
#
loop_
_entity.id
_entity.type
_entity.pdbx_description
1 polymer ?
#
loop_
_entity_poly.entity_id
_entity_poly.type
_entity_poly.pdbx_seq_one_letter_code
_entity_poly.pdbx_strand_id
1 'polypeptide(L)'
;MAARLAELLAARAAEAFDRRDRPANALAGDADAIAHACHAMAVRFADGGRLVVFGGGASSCDAAHVVVEFVHPVIVGKKALPAFALPGPDLAGQIGLLADPQDIALGISTGPATGVVPNPVADALLVGGRAGLLTVGMFGGAVAGDAAAEDDAVSDVAEHLFVVPSTDPLVVKEVQVTTYHLLWELVHVFAEWSDRSGAAR
;
A
#
# COMPACT_ATOMS: atom_id res chain seq x y z
N MET A 1 -7.02 12.64 42.89
CA MET A 1 -5.90 12.68 41.90
C MET A 1 -6.04 11.59 40.83
N ALA A 2 -6.23 10.34 41.20
CA ALA A 2 -6.35 9.22 40.25
C ALA A 2 -7.55 9.34 39.28
N ALA A 3 -8.75 9.70 39.75
CA ALA A 3 -9.93 9.87 38.90
C ALA A 3 -9.73 10.94 37.82
N ARG A 4 -9.18 12.10 38.18
CA ARG A 4 -8.89 13.18 37.24
C ARG A 4 -7.85 12.78 36.16
N LEU A 5 -6.87 11.97 36.56
CA LEU A 5 -5.89 11.42 35.60
C LEU A 5 -6.55 10.43 34.64
N ALA A 6 -7.44 9.57 35.15
CA ALA A 6 -8.19 8.62 34.33
C ALA A 6 -9.08 9.33 33.29
N GLU A 7 -9.80 10.38 33.69
CA GLU A 7 -10.60 11.21 32.79
C GLU A 7 -9.75 11.87 31.68
N LEU A 8 -8.58 12.43 32.06
CA LEU A 8 -7.66 13.02 31.08
C LEU A 8 -7.13 11.99 30.09
N LEU A 9 -6.78 10.80 30.53
CA LEU A 9 -6.28 9.74 29.67
C LEU A 9 -7.38 9.19 28.75
N ALA A 10 -8.62 9.09 29.26
CA ALA A 10 -9.77 8.71 28.45
C ALA A 10 -10.04 9.73 27.33
N ALA A 11 -10.01 11.04 27.65
CA ALA A 11 -10.15 12.09 26.65
C ALA A 11 -9.05 12.03 25.57
N ARG A 12 -7.79 11.84 25.99
CA ARG A 12 -6.67 11.68 25.05
C ARG A 12 -6.79 10.43 24.16
N ALA A 13 -7.32 9.35 24.71
CA ALA A 13 -7.59 8.15 23.91
C ALA A 13 -8.67 8.42 22.85
N ALA A 14 -9.76 9.09 23.21
CA ALA A 14 -10.79 9.50 22.26
C ALA A 14 -10.22 10.39 21.13
N GLU A 15 -9.47 11.45 21.49
CA GLU A 15 -8.81 12.30 20.51
C GLU A 15 -7.86 11.53 19.58
N ALA A 16 -7.20 10.49 20.10
CA ALA A 16 -6.30 9.65 19.30
C ALA A 16 -7.07 8.84 18.26
N PHE A 17 -8.27 8.35 18.54
CA PHE A 17 -9.13 7.71 17.55
C PHE A 17 -9.69 8.73 16.54
N ASP A 18 -10.18 9.88 17.00
CA ASP A 18 -10.75 10.92 16.14
C ASP A 18 -9.77 11.39 15.04
N ARG A 19 -8.47 11.49 15.39
CA ARG A 19 -7.43 11.85 14.42
C ARG A 19 -7.26 10.84 13.27
N ARG A 20 -7.75 9.63 13.40
CA ARG A 20 -7.68 8.55 12.41
C ARG A 20 -8.85 8.54 11.45
N ASP A 21 -9.99 9.05 11.89
CA ASP A 21 -11.24 8.98 11.13
C ASP A 21 -11.15 9.73 9.80
N ARG A 22 -10.61 10.96 9.81
CA ARG A 22 -10.52 11.76 8.59
C ARG A 22 -9.59 11.14 7.53
N PRO A 23 -8.34 10.72 7.84
CA PRO A 23 -7.46 10.06 6.88
C PRO A 23 -8.01 8.74 6.35
N ALA A 24 -8.66 7.93 7.20
CA ALA A 24 -9.27 6.68 6.79
C ALA A 24 -10.47 6.91 5.86
N ASN A 25 -11.35 7.87 6.18
CA ASN A 25 -12.49 8.23 5.34
C ASN A 25 -12.08 8.86 4.01
N ALA A 26 -10.94 9.56 3.95
CA ALA A 26 -10.42 10.09 2.69
C ALA A 26 -10.07 8.94 1.73
N LEU A 27 -9.36 7.90 2.19
CA LEU A 27 -9.07 6.73 1.35
C LEU A 27 -10.32 5.91 1.02
N ALA A 28 -11.35 5.90 1.87
CA ALA A 28 -12.63 5.30 1.51
C ALA A 28 -13.31 6.03 0.33
N GLY A 29 -13.02 7.32 0.14
CA GLY A 29 -13.43 8.08 -1.04
C GLY A 29 -12.78 7.61 -2.35
N ASP A 30 -11.62 6.96 -2.27
CA ASP A 30 -10.87 6.43 -3.41
C ASP A 30 -11.22 4.95 -3.74
N ALA A 31 -12.41 4.48 -3.32
CA ALA A 31 -12.83 3.08 -3.46
C ALA A 31 -12.73 2.58 -4.92
N ASP A 32 -13.07 3.41 -5.90
CA ASP A 32 -12.96 3.06 -7.33
C ASP A 32 -11.50 2.87 -7.75
N ALA A 33 -10.59 3.74 -7.31
CA ALA A 33 -9.17 3.61 -7.58
C ALA A 33 -8.58 2.34 -6.94
N ILE A 34 -9.00 2.02 -5.70
CA ILE A 34 -8.63 0.78 -5.01
C ILE A 34 -9.12 -0.44 -5.81
N ALA A 35 -10.38 -0.45 -6.27
CA ALA A 35 -10.93 -1.54 -7.07
C ALA A 35 -10.18 -1.73 -8.39
N HIS A 36 -9.82 -0.65 -9.09
CA HIS A 36 -9.02 -0.70 -10.31
C HIS A 36 -7.63 -1.28 -10.06
N ALA A 37 -6.93 -0.86 -9.01
CA ALA A 37 -5.65 -1.43 -8.61
C ALA A 37 -5.75 -2.93 -8.34
N CYS A 38 -6.76 -3.34 -7.57
CA CYS A 38 -6.98 -4.75 -7.25
C CYS A 38 -7.28 -5.60 -8.49
N HIS A 39 -8.06 -5.08 -9.44
CA HIS A 39 -8.31 -5.75 -10.71
C HIS A 39 -7.00 -5.90 -11.52
N ALA A 40 -6.21 -4.84 -11.66
CA ALA A 40 -4.93 -4.87 -12.36
C ALA A 40 -3.96 -5.88 -11.70
N MET A 41 -3.88 -5.90 -10.37
CA MET A 41 -3.09 -6.89 -9.63
C MET A 41 -3.57 -8.32 -9.89
N ALA A 42 -4.88 -8.57 -9.88
CA ALA A 42 -5.44 -9.90 -10.15
C ALA A 42 -5.12 -10.40 -11.56
N VAL A 43 -5.13 -9.51 -12.56
CA VAL A 43 -4.70 -9.81 -13.94
C VAL A 43 -3.23 -10.22 -13.96
N ARG A 44 -2.34 -9.45 -13.30
CA ARG A 44 -0.91 -9.80 -13.24
C ARG A 44 -0.67 -11.17 -12.58
N PHE A 45 -1.37 -11.48 -11.49
CA PHE A 45 -1.31 -12.80 -10.87
C PHE A 45 -1.80 -13.93 -11.80
N ALA A 46 -2.86 -13.69 -12.57
CA ALA A 46 -3.38 -14.65 -13.55
C ALA A 46 -2.36 -14.91 -14.69
N ASP A 47 -1.58 -13.90 -15.06
CA ASP A 47 -0.52 -13.98 -16.06
C ASP A 47 0.80 -14.55 -15.50
N GLY A 48 0.81 -14.99 -14.23
CA GLY A 48 1.96 -15.62 -13.58
C GLY A 48 2.92 -14.64 -12.90
N GLY A 49 2.57 -13.37 -12.79
CA GLY A 49 3.33 -12.37 -12.05
C GLY A 49 3.35 -12.62 -10.55
N ARG A 50 4.34 -12.06 -9.88
CA ARG A 50 4.55 -12.13 -8.43
C ARG A 50 4.38 -10.75 -7.81
N LEU A 51 4.01 -10.70 -6.54
CA LEU A 51 3.97 -9.46 -5.77
C LEU A 51 5.34 -9.23 -5.10
N VAL A 52 6.01 -8.18 -5.51
CA VAL A 52 7.28 -7.71 -4.93
C VAL A 52 6.97 -6.55 -3.99
N VAL A 53 7.12 -6.76 -2.68
CA VAL A 53 6.76 -5.76 -1.67
C VAL A 53 8.00 -5.18 -1.03
N PHE A 54 8.00 -3.88 -0.82
CA PHE A 54 9.11 -3.21 -0.15
C PHE A 54 8.66 -1.98 0.64
N GLY A 55 9.42 -1.67 1.68
CA GLY A 55 9.15 -0.52 2.54
C GLY A 55 10.41 0.08 3.12
N GLY A 56 10.43 1.40 3.27
CA GLY A 56 11.53 2.12 3.91
C GLY A 56 11.44 2.08 5.43
N GLY A 57 12.56 1.88 6.14
CA GLY A 57 12.61 1.95 7.60
C GLY A 57 11.58 1.05 8.30
N ALA A 58 10.70 1.64 9.10
CA ALA A 58 9.67 0.90 9.84
C ALA A 58 8.62 0.23 8.94
N SER A 59 8.44 0.69 7.71
CA SER A 59 7.50 0.08 6.76
C SER A 59 8.01 -1.25 6.17
N SER A 60 9.26 -1.63 6.42
CA SER A 60 9.75 -2.97 6.06
C SER A 60 9.00 -4.09 6.78
N CYS A 61 8.51 -3.84 8.00
CA CYS A 61 7.67 -4.79 8.73
C CYS A 61 6.30 -4.95 8.06
N ASP A 62 5.74 -3.87 7.51
CA ASP A 62 4.48 -3.93 6.77
C ASP A 62 4.65 -4.67 5.45
N ALA A 63 5.77 -4.46 4.74
CA ALA A 63 6.10 -5.22 3.54
C ALA A 63 6.16 -6.73 3.82
N ALA A 64 6.79 -7.15 4.92
CA ALA A 64 6.81 -8.54 5.33
C ALA A 64 5.41 -9.06 5.71
N HIS A 65 4.58 -8.25 6.35
CA HIS A 65 3.20 -8.60 6.70
C HIS A 65 2.35 -8.83 5.44
N VAL A 66 2.39 -7.91 4.47
CA VAL A 66 1.69 -8.09 3.18
C VAL A 66 2.07 -9.42 2.53
N VAL A 67 3.36 -9.76 2.50
CA VAL A 67 3.81 -11.05 1.94
C VAL A 67 3.16 -12.23 2.66
N VAL A 68 3.07 -12.20 3.99
CA VAL A 68 2.42 -13.27 4.75
C VAL A 68 0.95 -13.41 4.36
N GLU A 69 0.21 -12.30 4.21
CA GLU A 69 -1.21 -12.33 3.82
C GLU A 69 -1.43 -12.96 2.44
N PHE A 70 -0.57 -12.66 1.46
CA PHE A 70 -0.70 -13.20 0.10
C PHE A 70 -0.24 -14.67 0.01
N VAL A 71 0.84 -15.05 0.69
CA VAL A 71 1.43 -16.42 0.63
C VAL A 71 0.69 -17.38 1.55
N HIS A 72 0.19 -16.91 2.69
CA HIS A 72 -0.50 -17.72 3.71
C HIS A 72 -1.87 -17.15 4.06
N PRO A 73 -2.85 -17.19 3.13
CA PRO A 73 -4.18 -16.66 3.39
C PRO A 73 -4.79 -17.21 4.68
N VAL A 74 -5.23 -16.33 5.57
CA VAL A 74 -5.86 -16.72 6.85
C VAL A 74 -7.30 -17.22 6.67
N ILE A 75 -7.91 -16.93 5.52
CA ILE A 75 -9.29 -17.37 5.19
C ILE A 75 -9.21 -18.71 4.46
N VAL A 76 -9.89 -19.72 5.02
CA VAL A 76 -9.96 -21.07 4.43
C VAL A 76 -10.55 -21.01 3.02
N GLY A 77 -9.86 -21.65 2.07
CA GLY A 77 -10.29 -21.73 0.67
C GLY A 77 -9.73 -20.63 -0.23
N LYS A 78 -9.05 -19.62 0.30
CA LYS A 78 -8.34 -18.65 -0.53
C LYS A 78 -7.04 -19.26 -1.07
N LYS A 79 -6.75 -18.98 -2.36
CA LYS A 79 -5.54 -19.46 -3.03
C LYS A 79 -4.34 -18.62 -2.59
N ALA A 80 -3.22 -19.28 -2.25
CA ALA A 80 -1.96 -18.59 -2.05
C ALA A 80 -1.51 -17.90 -3.35
N LEU A 81 -1.09 -16.65 -3.25
CA LEU A 81 -0.55 -15.87 -4.35
C LEU A 81 0.94 -15.61 -4.13
N PRO A 82 1.78 -15.71 -5.18
CA PRO A 82 3.22 -15.61 -5.02
C PRO A 82 3.63 -14.18 -4.63
N ALA A 83 4.29 -14.04 -3.49
CA ALA A 83 4.78 -12.75 -3.01
C ALA A 83 6.12 -12.89 -2.29
N PHE A 84 6.95 -11.85 -2.34
CA PHE A 84 8.18 -11.75 -1.55
C PHE A 84 8.51 -10.30 -1.22
N ALA A 85 9.24 -10.10 -0.11
CA ALA A 85 9.66 -8.77 0.31
C ALA A 85 11.12 -8.51 -0.06
N LEU A 86 11.43 -7.27 -0.48
CA LEU A 86 12.81 -6.83 -0.68
C LEU A 86 13.38 -6.28 0.62
N PRO A 87 14.50 -6.83 1.13
CA PRO A 87 15.14 -6.36 2.34
C PRO A 87 16.17 -5.26 2.05
N GLY A 88 16.40 -4.40 3.04
CA GLY A 88 17.56 -3.51 3.06
C GLY A 88 17.42 -2.22 2.24
N PRO A 89 18.52 -1.47 2.08
CA PRO A 89 18.45 -0.08 1.63
C PRO A 89 18.41 0.10 0.11
N ASP A 90 18.94 -0.83 -0.68
CA ASP A 90 19.02 -0.71 -2.16
C ASP A 90 17.79 -1.33 -2.83
N LEU A 91 16.62 -0.72 -2.63
CA LEU A 91 15.35 -1.22 -3.18
C LEU A 91 15.33 -1.15 -4.71
N ALA A 92 15.80 -0.04 -5.28
CA ALA A 92 15.81 0.17 -6.71
C ALA A 92 16.72 -0.81 -7.46
N GLY A 93 17.93 -1.05 -6.94
CA GLY A 93 18.84 -2.05 -7.49
C GLY A 93 18.28 -3.47 -7.42
N GLN A 94 17.61 -3.81 -6.32
CA GLN A 94 16.98 -5.12 -6.16
C GLN A 94 15.78 -5.32 -7.10
N ILE A 95 14.94 -4.30 -7.32
CA ILE A 95 13.88 -4.34 -8.33
C ILE A 95 14.47 -4.63 -9.71
N GLY A 96 15.50 -3.90 -10.11
CA GLY A 96 16.14 -4.10 -11.41
C GLY A 96 16.80 -5.47 -11.60
N LEU A 97 17.13 -6.17 -10.52
CA LEU A 97 17.79 -7.47 -10.54
C LEU A 97 16.83 -8.65 -10.42
N LEU A 98 15.77 -8.53 -9.59
CA LEU A 98 14.97 -9.66 -9.12
C LEU A 98 13.54 -9.69 -9.68
N ALA A 99 13.06 -8.57 -10.20
CA ALA A 99 11.69 -8.46 -10.69
C ALA A 99 11.61 -8.64 -12.21
N ASP A 100 10.53 -9.26 -12.65
CA ASP A 100 10.21 -9.46 -14.05
C ASP A 100 9.12 -8.46 -14.50
N PRO A 101 8.99 -8.12 -15.81
CA PRO A 101 8.02 -7.13 -16.29
C PRO A 101 6.55 -7.44 -15.95
N GLN A 102 6.19 -8.70 -15.76
CA GLN A 102 4.85 -9.13 -15.38
C GLN A 102 4.57 -9.01 -13.88
N ASP A 103 5.59 -8.75 -13.06
CA ASP A 103 5.44 -8.64 -11.60
C ASP A 103 4.70 -7.35 -11.18
N ILE A 104 4.29 -7.34 -9.94
CA ILE A 104 3.66 -6.21 -9.26
C ILE A 104 4.65 -5.66 -8.24
N ALA A 105 4.94 -4.38 -8.27
CA ALA A 105 5.75 -3.67 -7.28
C ALA A 105 4.84 -2.91 -6.30
N LEU A 106 4.82 -3.29 -5.04
CA LEU A 106 4.08 -2.60 -3.98
C LEU A 106 5.06 -1.91 -3.02
N GLY A 107 5.10 -0.60 -3.07
CA GLY A 107 5.94 0.24 -2.22
C GLY A 107 5.17 0.88 -1.07
N ILE A 108 5.72 0.79 0.16
CA ILE A 108 5.09 1.33 1.38
C ILE A 108 6.03 2.30 2.09
N SER A 109 5.56 3.54 2.30
CA SER A 109 6.29 4.56 3.05
C SER A 109 5.33 5.42 3.88
N THR A 110 5.70 5.73 5.11
CA THR A 110 4.92 6.68 5.93
C THR A 110 5.22 8.14 5.60
N GLY A 111 6.27 8.41 4.84
CA GLY A 111 6.60 9.75 4.34
C GLY A 111 5.97 10.04 2.97
N PRO A 112 6.15 11.26 2.46
CA PRO A 112 5.67 11.66 1.15
C PRO A 112 6.42 10.94 0.02
N ALA A 113 5.75 10.76 -1.12
CA ALA A 113 6.32 10.17 -2.32
C ALA A 113 7.41 11.06 -2.92
N THR A 114 7.18 12.37 -2.91
CA THR A 114 8.09 13.40 -3.42
C THR A 114 8.42 14.41 -2.33
N GLY A 115 9.52 15.14 -2.48
CA GLY A 115 9.91 16.17 -1.52
C GLY A 115 11.41 16.46 -1.55
N VAL A 116 11.87 17.31 -0.62
CA VAL A 116 13.29 17.71 -0.50
C VAL A 116 14.20 16.52 -0.14
N VAL A 117 13.65 15.55 0.61
CA VAL A 117 14.38 14.32 0.96
C VAL A 117 13.98 13.22 0.00
N PRO A 118 14.93 12.58 -0.70
CA PRO A 118 14.65 11.45 -1.57
C PRO A 118 13.94 10.31 -0.81
N ASN A 119 12.95 9.70 -1.44
CA ASN A 119 12.24 8.56 -0.88
C ASN A 119 12.66 7.29 -1.65
N PRO A 120 13.45 6.39 -1.06
CA PRO A 120 13.95 5.20 -1.76
C PRO A 120 12.83 4.26 -2.22
N VAL A 121 11.65 4.34 -1.61
CA VAL A 121 10.47 3.58 -2.05
C VAL A 121 9.91 4.15 -3.35
N ALA A 122 9.84 5.48 -3.46
CA ALA A 122 9.41 6.15 -4.69
C ALA A 122 10.40 5.87 -5.84
N ASP A 123 11.71 5.96 -5.57
CA ASP A 123 12.75 5.65 -6.56
C ASP A 123 12.64 4.21 -7.07
N ALA A 124 12.37 3.24 -6.18
CA ALA A 124 12.19 1.84 -6.55
C ALA A 124 10.91 1.61 -7.40
N LEU A 125 9.82 2.31 -7.09
CA LEU A 125 8.59 2.27 -7.91
C LEU A 125 8.84 2.83 -9.31
N LEU A 126 9.54 3.95 -9.44
CA LEU A 126 9.92 4.52 -10.73
C LEU A 126 10.78 3.57 -11.55
N VAL A 127 11.74 2.87 -10.93
CA VAL A 127 12.54 1.83 -11.60
C VAL A 127 11.65 0.68 -12.05
N GLY A 128 10.75 0.20 -11.19
CA GLY A 128 9.79 -0.85 -11.50
C GLY A 128 8.89 -0.50 -12.67
N GLY A 129 8.31 0.70 -12.69
CA GLY A 129 7.47 1.17 -13.79
C GLY A 129 8.20 1.21 -15.13
N ARG A 130 9.45 1.69 -15.14
CA ARG A 130 10.31 1.67 -16.35
C ARG A 130 10.65 0.25 -16.81
N ALA A 131 10.69 -0.71 -15.91
CA ALA A 131 10.91 -2.12 -16.22
C ALA A 131 9.62 -2.87 -16.64
N GLY A 132 8.45 -2.21 -16.62
CA GLY A 132 7.17 -2.78 -17.05
C GLY A 132 6.34 -3.42 -15.95
N LEU A 133 6.77 -3.32 -14.68
CA LEU A 133 5.99 -3.79 -13.54
C LEU A 133 4.72 -2.96 -13.38
N LEU A 134 3.65 -3.60 -12.91
CA LEU A 134 2.52 -2.87 -12.35
C LEU A 134 2.96 -2.24 -11.02
N THR A 135 2.86 -0.93 -10.88
CA THR A 135 3.33 -0.23 -9.68
C THR A 135 2.18 0.27 -8.82
N VAL A 136 2.26 -0.05 -7.52
CA VAL A 136 1.31 0.39 -6.50
C VAL A 136 2.08 1.07 -5.39
N GLY A 137 1.77 2.33 -5.10
CA GLY A 137 2.44 3.11 -4.07
C GLY A 137 1.50 3.46 -2.91
N MET A 138 1.98 3.30 -1.68
CA MET A 138 1.31 3.76 -0.47
C MET A 138 2.21 4.75 0.27
N PHE A 139 1.75 6.00 0.40
CA PHE A 139 2.53 7.07 1.02
C PHE A 139 1.71 7.85 2.05
N GLY A 140 2.39 8.56 2.94
CA GLY A 140 1.80 9.62 3.73
C GLY A 140 2.00 10.96 3.04
N GLY A 141 1.13 11.92 3.29
CA GLY A 141 1.25 13.24 2.67
C GLY A 141 0.51 14.33 3.44
N ALA A 142 0.69 15.57 3.01
CA ALA A 142 -0.06 16.70 3.54
C ALA A 142 -1.56 16.56 3.24
N VAL A 143 -2.38 17.14 4.10
CA VAL A 143 -3.84 17.21 3.89
C VAL A 143 -4.10 18.08 2.66
N ALA A 144 -4.98 17.63 1.76
CA ALA A 144 -5.41 18.42 0.60
C ALA A 144 -5.92 19.79 1.08
N GLY A 145 -5.30 20.87 0.61
CA GLY A 145 -5.57 22.24 1.05
C GLY A 145 -4.34 22.96 1.64
N ASP A 146 -3.29 22.26 2.00
CA ASP A 146 -1.98 22.87 2.23
C ASP A 146 -1.32 23.11 0.86
N ALA A 147 -0.87 24.34 0.63
CA ALA A 147 -0.43 24.87 -0.68
C ALA A 147 0.75 24.15 -1.39
N ALA A 148 1.07 22.93 -0.97
CA ALA A 148 2.13 22.07 -1.53
C ALA A 148 1.58 20.74 -2.12
N ALA A 149 0.26 20.53 -2.19
CA ALA A 149 -0.34 19.25 -2.57
C ALA A 149 -0.67 19.14 -4.07
N GLU A 150 -0.39 20.16 -4.88
CA GLU A 150 -0.61 20.14 -6.34
C GLU A 150 0.73 19.98 -7.08
N ASP A 151 1.47 18.90 -6.77
CA ASP A 151 2.65 18.58 -7.54
C ASP A 151 2.33 17.42 -8.49
N ASP A 152 2.19 17.72 -9.79
CA ASP A 152 1.99 16.72 -10.86
C ASP A 152 3.04 15.59 -10.81
N ALA A 153 4.20 15.86 -10.20
CA ALA A 153 5.26 14.88 -10.01
C ALA A 153 4.88 13.72 -9.07
N VAL A 154 3.86 13.85 -8.23
CA VAL A 154 3.42 12.78 -7.32
C VAL A 154 2.68 11.70 -8.11
N SER A 155 1.90 12.07 -9.13
CA SER A 155 1.13 11.14 -9.96
C SER A 155 2.02 10.19 -10.78
N ASP A 156 3.26 10.58 -11.07
CA ASP A 156 4.17 9.80 -11.91
C ASP A 156 4.96 8.71 -11.16
N VAL A 157 4.86 8.67 -9.82
CA VAL A 157 5.65 7.73 -9.00
C VAL A 157 5.17 6.29 -9.14
N ALA A 158 3.87 6.08 -9.31
CA ALA A 158 3.27 4.76 -9.46
C ALA A 158 1.98 4.83 -10.29
N GLU A 159 1.64 3.74 -10.99
CA GLU A 159 0.40 3.62 -11.78
C GLU A 159 -0.84 3.71 -10.89
N HIS A 160 -0.77 3.12 -9.68
CA HIS A 160 -1.79 3.27 -8.65
C HIS A 160 -1.15 3.85 -7.39
N LEU A 161 -1.63 5.00 -6.97
CA LEU A 161 -1.06 5.73 -5.85
C LEU A 161 -2.13 6.00 -4.79
N PHE A 162 -1.85 5.59 -3.54
CA PHE A 162 -2.69 5.82 -2.37
C PHE A 162 -1.94 6.69 -1.37
N VAL A 163 -2.43 7.91 -1.17
CA VAL A 163 -1.82 8.86 -0.23
C VAL A 163 -2.73 9.05 0.97
N VAL A 164 -2.24 8.65 2.13
CA VAL A 164 -2.94 8.92 3.40
C VAL A 164 -2.74 10.39 3.77
N PRO A 165 -3.80 11.21 3.84
CA PRO A 165 -3.69 12.64 4.10
C PRO A 165 -3.40 12.92 5.59
N SER A 166 -2.20 12.58 6.01
CA SER A 166 -1.68 12.78 7.37
C SER A 166 -0.16 12.87 7.36
N THR A 167 0.39 13.74 8.21
CA THR A 167 1.82 13.82 8.50
C THR A 167 2.22 13.07 9.77
N ASP A 168 1.25 12.51 10.51
CA ASP A 168 1.51 11.64 11.66
C ASP A 168 1.83 10.23 11.16
N PRO A 169 3.09 9.75 11.29
CA PRO A 169 3.50 8.47 10.73
C PRO A 169 2.75 7.27 11.35
N LEU A 170 2.24 7.40 12.57
CA LEU A 170 1.44 6.35 13.20
C LEU A 170 0.07 6.24 12.56
N VAL A 171 -0.60 7.38 12.32
CA VAL A 171 -1.88 7.42 11.61
C VAL A 171 -1.73 6.91 10.18
N VAL A 172 -0.69 7.36 9.46
CA VAL A 172 -0.39 6.89 8.10
C VAL A 172 -0.25 5.38 8.08
N LYS A 173 0.59 4.83 8.96
CA LYS A 173 0.84 3.38 9.05
C LYS A 173 -0.44 2.58 9.30
N GLU A 174 -1.28 3.01 10.24
CA GLU A 174 -2.51 2.29 10.59
C GLU A 174 -3.53 2.30 9.43
N VAL A 175 -3.65 3.41 8.72
CA VAL A 175 -4.50 3.49 7.53
C VAL A 175 -3.94 2.65 6.38
N GLN A 176 -2.62 2.64 6.19
CA GLN A 176 -1.96 1.75 5.20
C GLN A 176 -2.20 0.27 5.52
N VAL A 177 -2.17 -0.12 6.80
CA VAL A 177 -2.51 -1.49 7.23
C VAL A 177 -3.93 -1.87 6.78
N THR A 178 -4.90 -1.00 7.03
CA THR A 178 -6.27 -1.22 6.56
C THR A 178 -6.33 -1.33 5.03
N THR A 179 -5.61 -0.46 4.32
CA THR A 179 -5.63 -0.41 2.87
C THR A 179 -5.06 -1.68 2.24
N TYR A 180 -3.90 -2.19 2.70
CA TYR A 180 -3.36 -3.39 2.09
C TYR A 180 -4.15 -4.66 2.44
N HIS A 181 -4.87 -4.71 3.57
CA HIS A 181 -5.81 -5.79 3.83
C HIS A 181 -7.00 -5.74 2.86
N LEU A 182 -7.51 -4.54 2.52
CA LEU A 182 -8.52 -4.36 1.49
C LEU A 182 -8.00 -4.78 0.10
N LEU A 183 -6.77 -4.40 -0.25
CA LEU A 183 -6.14 -4.85 -1.50
C LEU A 183 -6.09 -6.38 -1.56
N TRP A 184 -5.64 -7.04 -0.49
CA TRP A 184 -5.61 -8.49 -0.39
C TRP A 184 -6.99 -9.11 -0.60
N GLU A 185 -8.01 -8.61 0.11
CA GLU A 185 -9.38 -9.12 0.02
C GLU A 185 -9.93 -9.00 -1.40
N LEU A 186 -9.85 -7.81 -2.00
CA LEU A 186 -10.42 -7.52 -3.31
C LEU A 186 -9.66 -8.21 -4.45
N VAL A 187 -8.34 -8.35 -4.36
CA VAL A 187 -7.55 -9.14 -5.32
C VAL A 187 -8.05 -10.57 -5.35
N HIS A 188 -8.33 -11.19 -4.19
CA HIS A 188 -8.87 -12.54 -4.14
C HIS A 188 -10.29 -12.63 -4.70
N VAL A 189 -11.14 -11.62 -4.51
CA VAL A 189 -12.46 -11.55 -5.12
C VAL A 189 -12.36 -11.55 -6.65
N PHE A 190 -11.48 -10.72 -7.22
CA PHE A 190 -11.27 -10.67 -8.67
C PHE A 190 -10.66 -11.96 -9.23
N ALA A 191 -9.68 -12.55 -8.54
CA ALA A 191 -9.07 -13.81 -8.95
C ALA A 191 -10.10 -14.96 -8.98
N GLU A 192 -10.93 -15.09 -7.96
CA GLU A 192 -12.00 -16.11 -7.92
C GLU A 192 -13.09 -15.88 -8.97
N TRP A 193 -13.41 -14.63 -9.28
CA TRP A 193 -14.36 -14.31 -10.34
C TRP A 193 -13.82 -14.69 -11.71
N SER A 194 -12.54 -14.42 -11.98
CA SER A 194 -11.87 -14.78 -13.22
C SER A 194 -11.78 -16.30 -13.41
N ASP A 195 -11.44 -17.04 -12.36
CA ASP A 195 -11.39 -18.51 -12.40
C ASP A 195 -12.76 -19.11 -12.74
N ARG A 196 -13.83 -18.58 -12.15
CA ARG A 196 -15.21 -19.02 -12.45
C ARG A 196 -15.66 -18.68 -13.85
N SER A 197 -15.29 -17.51 -14.35
CA SER A 197 -15.66 -17.04 -15.70
C SER A 197 -14.84 -17.75 -16.79
N GLY A 198 -13.60 -18.13 -16.52
CA GLY A 198 -12.73 -18.90 -17.42
C GLY A 198 -13.10 -20.38 -17.49
N ALA A 199 -13.61 -20.98 -16.42
CA ALA A 199 -14.10 -22.36 -16.40
C ALA A 199 -15.43 -22.56 -17.15
N ALA A 200 -16.13 -21.49 -17.52
CA ALA A 200 -17.38 -21.51 -18.28
C ALA A 200 -17.17 -21.42 -19.81
N ARG A 201 -15.91 -21.42 -20.27
CA ARG A 201 -15.53 -21.49 -21.72
C ARG A 201 -14.88 -22.81 -22.02
#